data_55ed20bb1fa590e08a6849a79875e811
#
_entry.id   55ed20bb1fa590e08a6849a79875e811
#
_cell.length_a   1.000
_cell.length_b   1.000
_cell.length_c   1.000
_cell.angle_alpha   90.00
_cell.angle_beta   90.00
_cell.angle_gamma   90.00
#
_symmetry.space_group_name_H-M   'P 1'
#
loop_
_entity.id
_entity.type
_entity.pdbx_description
1 polymer ?
#
loop_
_entity_poly.entity_id
_entity_poly.type
_entity_poly.pdbx_seq_one_letter_code
_entity_poly.pdbx_strand_id
1 'polypeptide(L)'
;IARIRKISEAALGRIQSELFDLGAELACEPSKLPEYMVLIDQQQCESLTDEMDAWIEQLEPLTSFILPAGTGPEPIIHHARTITRRLERCLIAIEDSEGAESLRPETRIYTNRLSDWFFVFARWVTKNLGEQETMWTPLGKRQESANVASMIRKFHQNEQDFDNLS
;
A
#
# COMPACT_ATOMS: atom_id res chain seq x y z
N ILE A 1 -4.77 6.21 19.86
CA ILE A 1 -5.22 6.85 18.60
C ILE A 1 -4.37 8.09 18.30
N ALA A 2 -4.26 9.10 19.19
CA ALA A 2 -3.52 10.34 18.92
C ALA A 2 -2.05 10.13 18.55
N ARG A 3 -1.36 9.17 19.21
CA ARG A 3 0.05 8.84 18.91
C ARG A 3 0.20 8.20 17.54
N ILE A 4 -0.67 7.25 17.19
CA ILE A 4 -0.69 6.59 15.89
C ILE A 4 -0.88 7.62 14.79
N ARG A 5 -1.89 8.50 14.96
CA ARG A 5 -2.18 9.57 14.03
C ARG A 5 -0.96 10.48 13.79
N LYS A 6 -0.29 10.92 14.85
CA LYS A 6 0.90 11.78 14.74
C LYS A 6 2.05 11.11 13.94
N ILE A 7 2.32 9.83 14.20
CA ILE A 7 3.34 9.07 13.47
C ILE A 7 2.94 8.91 12.00
N SER A 8 1.68 8.54 11.76
CA SER A 8 1.16 8.38 10.39
C SER A 8 1.18 9.67 9.58
N GLU A 9 0.79 10.79 10.18
CA GLU A 9 0.83 12.12 9.54
C GLU A 9 2.26 12.52 9.18
N ALA A 10 3.23 12.28 10.07
CA ALA A 10 4.63 12.60 9.82
C ALA A 10 5.21 11.74 8.68
N ALA A 11 4.99 10.41 8.74
CA ALA A 11 5.50 9.47 7.74
C ALA A 11 4.87 9.69 6.35
N LEU A 12 3.54 9.81 6.29
CA LEU A 12 2.83 10.01 5.03
C LEU A 12 3.10 11.40 4.43
N GLY A 13 3.23 12.45 5.26
CA GLY A 13 3.58 13.78 4.78
C GLY A 13 4.97 13.84 4.14
N ARG A 14 5.95 13.15 4.73
CA ARG A 14 7.28 12.97 4.15
C ARG A 14 7.21 12.23 2.81
N ILE A 15 6.54 11.08 2.77
CA ILE A 15 6.40 10.28 1.54
C ILE A 15 5.69 11.06 0.43
N GLN A 16 4.67 11.87 0.75
CA GLN A 16 4.00 12.71 -0.26
C GLN A 16 4.98 13.70 -0.89
N SER A 17 5.87 14.33 -0.10
CA SER A 17 6.90 15.22 -0.61
C SER A 17 7.93 14.46 -1.46
N GLU A 18 8.43 13.34 -0.96
CA GLU A 18 9.38 12.49 -1.68
C GLU A 18 8.82 11.96 -3.02
N LEU A 19 7.55 11.61 -3.06
CA LEU A 19 6.88 11.19 -4.31
C LEU A 19 6.72 12.35 -5.31
N PHE A 20 6.57 13.58 -4.82
CA PHE A 20 6.55 14.75 -5.71
C PHE A 20 7.94 15.00 -6.31
N ASP A 21 9.00 14.90 -5.48
CA ASP A 21 10.38 15.02 -5.94
C ASP A 21 10.75 13.91 -6.92
N LEU A 22 10.37 12.67 -6.62
CA LEU A 22 10.54 11.52 -7.52
C LEU A 22 9.82 11.74 -8.87
N GLY A 23 8.61 12.29 -8.85
CA GLY A 23 7.87 12.62 -10.06
C GLY A 23 8.56 13.69 -10.90
N ALA A 24 9.15 14.69 -10.27
CA ALA A 24 9.93 15.72 -10.95
C ALA A 24 11.22 15.15 -11.56
N GLU A 25 11.91 14.26 -10.86
CA GLU A 25 13.08 13.52 -11.38
C GLU A 25 12.71 12.70 -12.61
N LEU A 26 11.65 11.92 -12.55
CA LEU A 26 11.17 11.05 -13.64
C LEU A 26 10.66 11.82 -14.87
N ALA A 27 10.34 13.09 -14.72
CA ALA A 27 9.97 13.96 -15.84
C ALA A 27 11.17 14.47 -16.65
N CYS A 28 12.40 14.20 -16.20
CA CYS A 28 13.64 14.63 -16.82
C CYS A 28 14.44 13.43 -17.33
N GLU A 29 15.18 13.62 -18.43
CA GLU A 29 16.21 12.65 -18.81
C GLU A 29 17.33 12.68 -17.76
N PRO A 30 17.87 11.51 -17.30
CA PRO A 30 18.90 11.46 -16.26
C PRO A 30 20.14 12.31 -16.58
N SER A 31 20.51 12.40 -17.85
CA SER A 31 21.65 13.21 -18.34
C SER A 31 21.37 14.73 -18.35
N LYS A 32 20.14 15.15 -18.12
CA LYS A 32 19.69 16.56 -18.17
C LYS A 32 19.08 17.03 -16.85
N LEU A 33 19.28 16.30 -15.77
CA LEU A 33 18.81 16.71 -14.45
C LEU A 33 19.44 18.05 -14.05
N PRO A 34 18.64 19.04 -13.63
CA PRO A 34 19.16 20.32 -13.18
C PRO A 34 20.01 20.18 -11.92
N GLU A 35 21.15 20.86 -11.84
CA GLU A 35 22.05 20.82 -10.68
C GLU A 35 21.39 21.26 -9.35
N TYR A 36 20.35 22.08 -9.41
CA TYR A 36 19.61 22.54 -8.24
C TYR A 36 18.53 21.57 -7.75
N MET A 37 18.25 20.50 -8.51
CA MET A 37 17.24 19.53 -8.16
C MET A 37 17.75 18.61 -7.06
N VAL A 38 17.04 18.57 -5.97
CA VAL A 38 17.28 17.59 -4.89
C VAL A 38 16.62 16.27 -5.30
N LEU A 39 17.42 15.24 -5.44
CA LEU A 39 17.00 13.94 -5.92
C LEU A 39 16.79 12.97 -4.74
N ILE A 40 15.94 11.97 -4.96
CA ILE A 40 15.87 10.83 -4.04
C ILE A 40 17.24 10.15 -3.99
N ASP A 41 17.77 9.95 -2.77
CA ASP A 41 19.06 9.32 -2.55
C ASP A 41 18.98 8.14 -1.57
N GLN A 42 20.13 7.63 -1.19
CA GLN A 42 20.24 6.49 -0.28
C GLN A 42 19.58 6.78 1.09
N GLN A 43 19.62 8.01 1.57
CA GLN A 43 19.08 8.40 2.87
C GLN A 43 17.56 8.17 2.92
N GLN A 44 16.82 8.52 1.86
CA GLN A 44 15.38 8.26 1.80
C GLN A 44 15.09 6.76 1.74
N CYS A 45 15.91 5.99 1.03
CA CYS A 45 15.78 4.52 0.98
C CYS A 45 16.05 3.89 2.36
N GLU A 46 17.05 4.35 3.09
CA GLU A 46 17.39 3.89 4.44
C GLU A 46 16.29 4.26 5.44
N SER A 47 15.74 5.47 5.36
CA SER A 47 14.62 5.90 6.21
C SER A 47 13.41 4.99 6.10
N LEU A 48 13.06 4.55 4.88
CA LEU A 48 11.98 3.57 4.69
C LEU A 48 12.30 2.22 5.37
N THR A 49 13.55 1.79 5.30
CA THR A 49 13.99 0.53 5.90
C THR A 49 13.94 0.60 7.42
N ASP A 50 14.49 1.66 8.01
CA ASP A 50 14.52 1.86 9.46
C ASP A 50 13.11 1.92 10.06
N GLU A 51 12.18 2.59 9.37
CA GLU A 51 10.78 2.65 9.79
C GLU A 51 10.10 1.27 9.73
N MET A 52 10.34 0.50 8.66
CA MET A 52 9.82 -0.87 8.54
C MET A 52 10.35 -1.76 9.66
N ASP A 53 11.63 -1.72 9.94
CA ASP A 53 12.26 -2.52 10.98
C ASP A 53 11.67 -2.18 12.35
N ALA A 54 11.52 -0.90 12.68
CA ALA A 54 10.89 -0.45 13.92
C ALA A 54 9.44 -0.92 14.09
N TRP A 55 8.69 -1.03 13.00
CA TRP A 55 7.32 -1.54 13.03
C TRP A 55 7.27 -3.07 13.08
N ILE A 56 8.17 -3.74 12.36
CA ILE A 56 8.24 -5.22 12.32
C ILE A 56 8.54 -5.78 13.71
N GLU A 57 9.38 -5.11 14.51
CA GLU A 57 9.64 -5.49 15.90
C GLU A 57 8.37 -5.56 16.76
N GLN A 58 7.32 -4.85 16.37
CA GLN A 58 6.04 -4.80 17.07
C GLN A 58 4.99 -5.75 16.48
N LEU A 59 5.28 -6.40 15.36
CA LEU A 59 4.31 -7.22 14.62
C LEU A 59 4.54 -8.72 14.85
N GLU A 60 3.46 -9.47 14.88
CA GLU A 60 3.56 -10.93 14.86
C GLU A 60 4.01 -11.45 13.48
N PRO A 61 4.79 -12.54 13.45
CA PRO A 61 5.14 -13.19 12.20
C PRO A 61 3.91 -13.60 11.40
N LEU A 62 3.98 -13.43 10.08
CA LEU A 62 2.91 -13.86 9.17
C LEU A 62 2.88 -15.38 9.03
N THR A 63 1.71 -15.95 9.17
CA THR A 63 1.44 -17.38 8.94
C THR A 63 0.70 -17.64 7.62
N SER A 64 0.16 -16.61 6.99
CA SER A 64 -0.57 -16.65 5.72
C SER A 64 -0.47 -15.31 5.00
N PHE A 65 -0.99 -15.24 3.77
CA PHE A 65 -1.20 -13.97 3.07
C PHE A 65 -2.33 -13.17 3.72
N ILE A 66 -2.22 -11.84 3.65
CA ILE A 66 -3.23 -10.90 4.11
C ILE A 66 -4.03 -10.41 2.92
N LEU A 67 -5.36 -10.35 3.07
CA LEU A 67 -6.24 -9.71 2.11
C LEU A 67 -6.32 -8.21 2.39
N PRO A 68 -6.43 -7.37 1.35
CA PRO A 68 -6.63 -5.92 1.51
C PRO A 68 -8.09 -5.63 1.93
N ALA A 69 -8.47 -6.08 3.11
CA ALA A 69 -9.81 -6.01 3.66
C ALA A 69 -9.78 -5.38 5.05
N GLY A 70 -10.92 -4.88 5.50
CA GLY A 70 -11.05 -4.23 6.80
C GLY A 70 -11.98 -3.02 6.73
N THR A 71 -12.35 -2.47 7.89
CA THR A 71 -13.21 -1.29 8.03
C THR A 71 -12.43 0.00 8.25
N GLY A 72 -11.14 -0.11 8.59
CA GLY A 72 -10.23 0.98 8.86
C GLY A 72 -9.47 1.49 7.61
N PRO A 73 -8.32 2.11 7.81
CA PRO A 73 -7.49 2.64 6.73
C PRO A 73 -6.72 1.56 5.94
N GLU A 74 -6.66 0.31 6.44
CA GLU A 74 -5.89 -0.79 5.86
C GLU A 74 -6.12 -0.97 4.35
N PRO A 75 -7.38 -1.06 3.83
CA PRO A 75 -7.62 -1.25 2.40
C PRO A 75 -7.04 -0.12 1.55
N ILE A 76 -7.08 1.12 2.05
CA ILE A 76 -6.54 2.30 1.35
C ILE A 76 -5.02 2.24 1.29
N ILE A 77 -4.37 1.84 2.38
CA ILE A 77 -2.91 1.68 2.44
C ILE A 77 -2.46 0.55 1.49
N HIS A 78 -3.18 -0.57 1.45
CA HIS A 78 -2.92 -1.63 0.47
C HIS A 78 -3.17 -1.19 -0.97
N HIS A 79 -4.13 -0.28 -1.20
CA HIS A 79 -4.32 0.34 -2.52
C HIS A 79 -3.10 1.18 -2.92
N ALA A 80 -2.58 2.03 -2.01
CA ALA A 80 -1.35 2.78 -2.23
C ALA A 80 -0.17 1.84 -2.57
N ARG A 81 -0.02 0.74 -1.82
CA ARG A 81 0.95 -0.32 -2.15
C ARG A 81 0.79 -0.83 -3.58
N THR A 82 -0.43 -1.12 -4.00
CA THR A 82 -0.70 -1.65 -5.35
C THR A 82 -0.33 -0.64 -6.45
N ILE A 83 -0.58 0.64 -6.23
CA ILE A 83 -0.18 1.71 -7.14
C ILE A 83 1.34 1.82 -7.20
N THR A 84 2.02 1.76 -6.05
CA THR A 84 3.50 1.79 -5.98
C THR A 84 4.11 0.61 -6.73
N ARG A 85 3.58 -0.60 -6.58
CA ARG A 85 4.01 -1.76 -7.37
C ARG A 85 3.75 -1.62 -8.87
N ARG A 86 2.69 -0.92 -9.25
CA ARG A 86 2.47 -0.56 -10.66
C ARG A 86 3.54 0.40 -11.17
N LEU A 87 3.88 1.43 -10.38
CA LEU A 87 4.98 2.35 -10.70
C LEU A 87 6.30 1.58 -10.88
N GLU A 88 6.66 0.73 -9.92
CA GLU A 88 7.86 -0.11 -10.00
C GLU A 88 7.95 -0.89 -11.32
N ARG A 89 6.84 -1.53 -11.72
CA ARG A 89 6.80 -2.27 -13.01
C ARG A 89 6.93 -1.35 -14.23
N CYS A 90 6.41 -0.13 -14.17
CA CYS A 90 6.62 0.85 -15.23
C CYS A 90 8.09 1.27 -15.34
N LEU A 91 8.77 1.47 -14.20
CA LEU A 91 10.19 1.80 -14.17
C LEU A 91 11.05 0.67 -14.75
N ILE A 92 10.76 -0.58 -14.38
CA ILE A 92 11.43 -1.76 -14.98
C ILE A 92 11.21 -1.82 -16.49
N ALA A 93 9.99 -1.54 -16.97
CA ALA A 93 9.70 -1.55 -18.39
C ALA A 93 10.46 -0.43 -19.16
N ILE A 94 10.71 0.72 -18.53
CA ILE A 94 11.55 1.78 -19.11
C ILE A 94 13.00 1.29 -19.19
N GLU A 95 13.57 0.72 -18.13
CA GLU A 95 14.94 0.16 -18.16
C GLU A 95 15.08 -0.92 -19.23
N ASP A 96 14.08 -1.81 -19.38
CA ASP A 96 14.10 -2.87 -20.39
C ASP A 96 14.06 -2.32 -21.83
N SER A 97 13.38 -1.19 -22.05
CA SER A 97 13.21 -0.59 -23.39
C SER A 97 14.29 0.43 -23.75
N GLU A 98 14.80 1.18 -22.79
CA GLU A 98 15.70 2.32 -23.01
C GLU A 98 17.12 2.07 -22.47
N GLY A 99 17.33 1.00 -21.71
CA GLY A 99 18.60 0.63 -21.11
C GLY A 99 18.72 1.05 -19.65
N ALA A 100 19.70 0.46 -18.95
CA ALA A 100 19.90 0.64 -17.50
C ALA A 100 20.23 2.09 -17.10
N GLU A 101 20.73 2.90 -18.05
CA GLU A 101 21.08 4.31 -17.82
C GLU A 101 19.85 5.25 -17.88
N SER A 102 18.69 4.73 -18.25
CA SER A 102 17.46 5.52 -18.35
C SER A 102 16.88 5.95 -17.01
N LEU A 103 17.27 5.29 -15.92
CA LEU A 103 16.85 5.58 -14.56
C LEU A 103 18.04 5.55 -13.59
N ARG A 104 17.99 6.36 -12.55
CA ARG A 104 18.92 6.26 -11.45
C ARG A 104 18.59 5.03 -10.59
N PRO A 105 19.60 4.30 -10.07
CA PRO A 105 19.38 3.13 -9.20
C PRO A 105 18.54 3.47 -7.96
N GLU A 106 18.73 4.64 -7.35
CA GLU A 106 18.03 5.08 -6.16
C GLU A 106 16.52 5.20 -6.39
N THR A 107 16.10 5.68 -7.55
CA THR A 107 14.69 5.77 -7.97
C THR A 107 14.00 4.42 -7.90
N ARG A 108 14.66 3.37 -8.41
CA ARG A 108 14.14 2.02 -8.41
C ARG A 108 14.16 1.41 -7.01
N ILE A 109 15.26 1.60 -6.27
CA ILE A 109 15.39 1.09 -4.89
C ILE A 109 14.32 1.72 -4.00
N TYR A 110 14.15 3.03 -4.08
CA TYR A 110 13.12 3.75 -3.32
C TYR A 110 11.71 3.23 -3.61
N THR A 111 11.36 3.11 -4.88
CA THR A 111 10.02 2.65 -5.28
C THR A 111 9.74 1.20 -4.82
N ASN A 112 10.72 0.31 -4.92
CA ASN A 112 10.62 -1.05 -4.41
C ASN A 112 10.42 -1.04 -2.89
N ARG A 113 11.28 -0.34 -2.13
CA ARG A 113 11.18 -0.21 -0.68
C ARG A 113 9.86 0.41 -0.23
N LEU A 114 9.36 1.43 -0.93
CA LEU A 114 8.11 2.08 -0.62
C LEU A 114 6.92 1.12 -0.74
N SER A 115 6.96 0.16 -1.67
CA SER A 115 5.91 -0.85 -1.77
C SER A 115 5.87 -1.78 -0.56
N ASP A 116 7.03 -2.16 -0.02
CA ASP A 116 7.14 -2.97 1.19
C ASP A 116 6.78 -2.16 2.44
N TRP A 117 7.18 -0.90 2.45
CA TRP A 117 6.83 0.05 3.51
C TRP A 117 5.31 0.18 3.68
N PHE A 118 4.55 0.35 2.61
CA PHE A 118 3.09 0.39 2.68
C PHE A 118 2.49 -0.91 3.23
N PHE A 119 3.10 -2.05 2.93
CA PHE A 119 2.66 -3.33 3.47
C PHE A 119 2.84 -3.42 4.98
N VAL A 120 4.03 -3.09 5.46
CA VAL A 120 4.36 -3.11 6.90
C VAL A 120 3.56 -2.05 7.65
N PHE A 121 3.43 -0.84 7.06
CA PHE A 121 2.64 0.25 7.63
C PHE A 121 1.16 -0.11 7.78
N ALA A 122 0.54 -0.75 6.78
CA ALA A 122 -0.83 -1.22 6.87
C ALA A 122 -1.04 -2.13 8.08
N ARG A 123 -0.17 -3.13 8.25
CA ARG A 123 -0.18 -4.07 9.37
C ARG A 123 -0.04 -3.36 10.72
N TRP A 124 0.94 -2.45 10.80
CA TRP A 124 1.20 -1.72 12.03
C TRP A 124 0.01 -0.83 12.43
N VAL A 125 -0.59 -0.14 11.48
CA VAL A 125 -1.79 0.69 11.71
C VAL A 125 -2.96 -0.19 12.17
N THR A 126 -3.26 -1.28 11.48
CA THR A 126 -4.33 -2.24 11.81
C THR A 126 -4.19 -2.75 13.24
N LYS A 127 -3.01 -3.23 13.61
CA LYS A 127 -2.72 -3.69 14.98
C LYS A 127 -2.96 -2.60 16.02
N ASN A 128 -2.46 -1.39 15.77
CA ASN A 128 -2.56 -0.28 16.72
C ASN A 128 -3.96 0.33 16.83
N LEU A 129 -4.83 0.09 15.86
CA LEU A 129 -6.25 0.42 15.94
C LEU A 129 -7.07 -0.67 16.66
N GLY A 130 -6.45 -1.78 17.03
CA GLY A 130 -7.12 -2.91 17.66
C GLY A 130 -7.94 -3.75 16.68
N GLU A 131 -7.68 -3.60 15.38
CA GLU A 131 -8.30 -4.37 14.31
C GLU A 131 -7.51 -5.65 14.03
N GLN A 132 -8.14 -6.62 13.37
CA GLN A 132 -7.50 -7.88 12.98
C GLN A 132 -7.28 -7.92 11.48
N GLU A 133 -6.09 -8.38 11.08
CA GLU A 133 -5.77 -8.64 9.68
C GLU A 133 -6.66 -9.76 9.12
N THR A 134 -7.19 -9.56 7.92
CA THR A 134 -7.98 -10.59 7.24
C THR A 134 -7.05 -11.56 6.52
N MET A 135 -6.92 -12.77 7.06
CA MET A 135 -6.05 -13.79 6.46
C MET A 135 -6.67 -14.44 5.23
N TRP A 136 -5.86 -14.67 4.21
CA TRP A 136 -6.26 -15.41 3.04
C TRP A 136 -6.44 -16.90 3.36
N THR A 137 -7.54 -17.47 2.90
CA THR A 137 -7.82 -18.90 2.99
C THR A 137 -7.90 -19.48 1.58
N PRO A 138 -7.11 -20.54 1.24
CA PRO A 138 -7.16 -21.22 -0.03
C PRO A 138 -8.56 -21.71 -0.40
N LEU A 139 -8.91 -21.70 -1.68
CA LEU A 139 -10.25 -22.07 -2.17
C LEU A 139 -10.70 -23.44 -1.64
N GLY A 140 -9.83 -24.44 -1.64
CA GLY A 140 -10.14 -25.79 -1.17
C GLY A 140 -10.27 -25.94 0.36
N LYS A 141 -9.96 -24.88 1.13
CA LYS A 141 -10.07 -24.85 2.60
C LYS A 141 -11.12 -23.86 3.10
N ARG A 142 -11.81 -23.17 2.17
CA ARG A 142 -12.89 -22.24 2.54
C ARG A 142 -14.11 -23.03 2.98
N GLN A 143 -14.74 -22.57 4.06
CA GLN A 143 -16.09 -23.00 4.38
C GLN A 143 -17.02 -22.55 3.24
N GLU A 144 -18.11 -23.28 2.99
CA GLU A 144 -19.10 -22.89 2.00
C GLU A 144 -19.47 -21.42 2.21
N SER A 145 -19.18 -20.60 1.21
CA SER A 145 -19.55 -19.18 1.27
C SER A 145 -21.06 -19.06 1.29
N ALA A 146 -21.57 -18.18 2.13
CA ALA A 146 -22.99 -17.84 2.09
C ALA A 146 -23.41 -17.54 0.65
N ASN A 147 -24.53 -18.12 0.21
CA ASN A 147 -25.05 -17.87 -1.12
C ASN A 147 -25.58 -16.43 -1.18
N VAL A 148 -24.70 -15.50 -1.58
CA VAL A 148 -24.97 -14.06 -1.62
C VAL A 148 -26.20 -13.77 -2.50
N ALA A 149 -26.41 -14.49 -3.61
CA ALA A 149 -27.58 -14.32 -4.44
C ALA A 149 -28.87 -14.66 -3.70
N SER A 150 -28.86 -15.70 -2.84
CA SER A 150 -30.00 -16.05 -1.98
C SER A 150 -30.25 -14.96 -0.91
N MET A 151 -29.18 -14.40 -0.35
CA MET A 151 -29.30 -13.31 0.63
C MET A 151 -29.92 -12.06 -0.02
N ILE A 152 -29.48 -11.68 -1.21
CA ILE A 152 -30.03 -10.53 -1.96
C ILE A 152 -31.50 -10.75 -2.27
N ARG A 153 -31.88 -11.95 -2.74
CA ARG A 153 -33.30 -12.24 -3.06
C ARG A 153 -34.19 -12.13 -1.80
N LYS A 154 -33.71 -12.64 -0.65
CA LYS A 154 -34.45 -12.53 0.61
C LYS A 154 -34.57 -11.08 1.09
N PHE A 155 -33.54 -10.27 0.88
CA PHE A 155 -33.57 -8.85 1.23
C PHE A 155 -34.66 -8.12 0.45
N HIS A 156 -34.73 -8.30 -0.86
CA HIS A 156 -35.77 -7.69 -1.71
C HIS A 156 -37.18 -8.21 -1.41
N GLN A 157 -37.33 -9.47 -1.05
CA GLN A 157 -38.65 -10.02 -0.67
C GLN A 157 -39.16 -9.33 0.62
N ASN A 158 -38.29 -9.14 1.60
CA ASN A 158 -38.66 -8.47 2.84
C ASN A 158 -39.01 -6.97 2.63
N GLU A 159 -38.36 -6.26 1.69
CA GLU A 159 -38.73 -4.90 1.34
C GLU A 159 -40.12 -4.83 0.68
N GLN A 160 -40.43 -5.73 -0.23
CA GLN A 160 -41.76 -5.80 -0.86
C GLN A 160 -42.88 -6.16 0.14
N ASP A 161 -42.58 -6.99 1.12
CA ASP A 161 -43.54 -7.31 2.18
C ASP A 161 -43.77 -6.09 3.12
N PHE A 162 -42.77 -5.22 3.33
CA PHE A 162 -42.92 -3.98 4.10
C PHE A 162 -43.76 -2.92 3.38
N ASP A 163 -43.56 -2.78 2.06
CA ASP A 163 -44.31 -1.82 1.24
C ASP A 163 -45.81 -2.26 1.06
N ASN A 164 -46.08 -3.55 1.15
CA ASN A 164 -47.46 -4.08 1.11
C ASN A 164 -48.20 -3.99 2.46
N LEU A 165 -47.55 -3.62 3.54
CA LEU A 165 -48.14 -3.41 4.87
C LEU A 165 -48.44 -1.93 5.18
N SER A 166 -48.08 -1.01 4.29
CA SER A 166 -48.37 0.43 4.36
C SER A 166 -49.50 0.83 3.42
#